data_96195beece4e0e9d56cb01a6581fa276
#
_entry.id   96195beece4e0e9d56cb01a6581fa276
#
_cell.length_a   1.000
_cell.length_b   1.000
_cell.length_c   1.000
_cell.angle_alpha   90.00
_cell.angle_beta   90.00
_cell.angle_gamma   90.00
#
_symmetry.space_group_name_H-M   'P 1'
#
loop_
_entity.id
_entity.type
_entity.pdbx_description
1 polymer ?
#
loop_
_entity_poly.entity_id
_entity_poly.type
_entity_poly.pdbx_seq_one_letter_code
_entity_poly.pdbx_strand_id
1 'polypeptide(L)'
;MRLTRPSRRTAAAAAVLALGFAGGTVLAVGLADGEQPAAATGSPDPVAATTAAPPSAEEAQPTVPPEGVALPTPSSDVHVTVDALGMDLPVLPLTPRNGTINPPTLTAAYWIQPYGDPVGAAEQADNTLYLAAHSTGTGEYGFDPLMESDGGGSTLEAGDVIEVSTPQGTVDYTVERTQRYAKGELPGATEVWESSPGRLVLITCFQRGSGRASTENLVVFAES
;
A
#
# COMPACT_ATOMS: atom_id res chain seq x y z
N MET A 1 4.02 -20.46 49.83
CA MET A 1 2.56 -20.27 49.71
C MET A 1 2.28 -20.15 48.22
N ARG A 2 1.80 -21.23 47.60
CA ARG A 2 1.56 -21.31 46.14
C ARG A 2 0.08 -21.02 45.88
N LEU A 3 -0.23 -20.03 45.07
CA LEU A 3 -1.59 -19.75 44.61
C LEU A 3 -1.74 -20.25 43.17
N THR A 4 -2.54 -21.27 43.00
CA THR A 4 -2.98 -21.85 41.74
C THR A 4 -4.12 -21.02 41.12
N ARG A 5 -4.00 -20.66 39.85
CA ARG A 5 -5.07 -20.04 39.05
C ARG A 5 -5.98 -21.14 38.46
N PRO A 6 -7.30 -20.98 38.45
CA PRO A 6 -8.19 -21.86 37.69
C PRO A 6 -8.35 -21.42 36.26
N SER A 7 -8.26 -22.39 35.36
CA SER A 7 -8.59 -22.26 33.94
C SER A 7 -10.11 -22.24 33.73
N ARG A 8 -10.64 -21.25 33.04
CA ARG A 8 -12.02 -21.30 32.52
C ARG A 8 -11.96 -21.58 31.00
N ARG A 9 -12.36 -22.78 30.66
CA ARG A 9 -12.73 -23.17 29.30
C ARG A 9 -14.17 -22.72 29.08
N THR A 10 -14.40 -21.86 28.09
CA THR A 10 -15.74 -21.56 27.57
C THR A 10 -15.82 -22.13 26.14
N ALA A 11 -16.64 -23.14 26.02
CA ALA A 11 -17.06 -23.68 24.73
C ALA A 11 -18.17 -22.79 24.17
N ALA A 12 -18.04 -22.33 22.96
CA ALA A 12 -19.12 -21.68 22.21
C ALA A 12 -19.54 -22.59 21.05
N ALA A 13 -20.82 -22.92 21.08
CA ALA A 13 -21.50 -23.80 20.13
C ALA A 13 -21.76 -23.08 18.80
N ALA A 14 -21.51 -23.78 17.70
CA ALA A 14 -21.88 -23.37 16.36
C ALA A 14 -23.39 -23.62 16.14
N ALA A 15 -24.11 -22.61 15.66
CA ALA A 15 -25.45 -22.76 15.11
C ALA A 15 -25.38 -22.59 13.58
N VAL A 16 -25.62 -23.68 12.88
CA VAL A 16 -25.83 -23.71 11.41
C VAL A 16 -27.29 -23.41 11.13
N LEU A 17 -27.57 -22.33 10.40
CA LEU A 17 -28.90 -22.06 9.84
C LEU A 17 -28.81 -22.22 8.31
N ALA A 18 -29.38 -23.30 7.82
CA ALA A 18 -29.66 -23.55 6.41
C ALA A 18 -31.01 -22.92 6.05
N LEU A 19 -31.04 -22.00 5.12
CA LEU A 19 -32.27 -21.55 4.45
C LEU A 19 -32.17 -21.90 2.96
N GLY A 20 -32.96 -22.89 2.57
CA GLY A 20 -33.23 -23.21 1.20
C GLY A 20 -34.30 -22.29 0.63
N PHE A 21 -34.12 -21.86 -0.61
CA PHE A 21 -35.20 -21.31 -1.44
C PHE A 21 -35.28 -22.08 -2.77
N ALA A 22 -36.43 -22.71 -2.96
CA ALA A 22 -36.82 -23.42 -4.15
C ALA A 22 -37.57 -22.48 -5.11
N GLY A 23 -37.30 -22.65 -6.40
CA GLY A 23 -38.29 -22.70 -7.47
C GLY A 23 -38.93 -21.41 -7.95
N GLY A 24 -38.86 -21.22 -9.28
CA GLY A 24 -39.71 -20.31 -10.00
C GLY A 24 -39.28 -20.09 -11.44
N THR A 25 -39.52 -21.09 -12.29
CA THR A 25 -39.44 -20.97 -13.75
C THR A 25 -40.72 -20.30 -14.26
N VAL A 26 -40.62 -19.20 -14.99
CA VAL A 26 -41.71 -18.68 -15.82
C VAL A 26 -41.20 -18.49 -17.23
N LEU A 27 -41.69 -19.34 -18.14
CA LEU A 27 -41.66 -19.11 -19.59
C LEU A 27 -42.81 -18.16 -19.95
N ALA A 28 -42.53 -17.10 -20.70
CA ALA A 28 -43.51 -16.38 -21.47
C ALA A 28 -42.97 -16.15 -22.89
N VAL A 29 -43.56 -16.85 -23.83
CA VAL A 29 -43.44 -16.62 -25.28
C VAL A 29 -44.48 -15.57 -25.66
N GLY A 30 -44.08 -14.53 -26.35
CA GLY A 30 -44.96 -13.54 -26.92
C GLY A 30 -44.35 -12.94 -28.18
N LEU A 31 -44.80 -13.43 -29.34
CA LEU A 31 -44.59 -12.84 -30.66
C LEU A 31 -45.59 -11.70 -30.86
N ALA A 32 -45.15 -10.51 -31.25
CA ALA A 32 -45.97 -9.60 -32.09
C ALA A 32 -45.05 -8.57 -32.76
N ASP A 33 -45.18 -8.54 -34.08
CA ASP A 33 -44.66 -7.53 -35.01
C ASP A 33 -45.20 -6.13 -34.71
N GLY A 34 -44.43 -5.10 -35.01
CA GLY A 34 -44.89 -3.72 -34.96
C GLY A 34 -43.77 -2.69 -35.26
N GLU A 35 -43.88 -2.21 -36.46
CA GLU A 35 -43.25 -1.07 -37.17
C GLU A 35 -42.62 0.04 -36.35
N GLN A 36 -41.44 0.48 -36.82
CA GLN A 36 -40.67 1.68 -36.41
C GLN A 36 -41.36 2.98 -36.89
N PRO A 37 -41.22 4.11 -36.16
CA PRO A 37 -40.34 5.13 -36.70
C PRO A 37 -39.40 5.78 -35.70
N ALA A 38 -38.30 6.28 -36.25
CA ALA A 38 -37.17 6.95 -35.62
C ALA A 38 -37.54 8.21 -34.83
N ALA A 39 -36.98 8.32 -33.60
CA ALA A 39 -36.68 9.61 -32.99
C ALA A 39 -35.35 9.48 -32.24
N ALA A 40 -34.37 10.21 -32.72
CA ALA A 40 -33.09 10.37 -32.10
C ALA A 40 -33.22 11.18 -30.82
N THR A 41 -32.91 10.56 -29.68
CA THR A 41 -32.54 11.26 -28.46
C THR A 41 -31.29 10.56 -27.92
N GLY A 42 -30.16 11.26 -28.08
CA GLY A 42 -28.88 10.81 -27.55
C GLY A 42 -28.92 10.65 -26.04
N SER A 43 -28.86 9.42 -25.59
CA SER A 43 -28.43 9.13 -24.22
C SER A 43 -26.96 9.47 -24.12
N PRO A 44 -26.51 10.20 -23.08
CA PRO A 44 -25.08 10.30 -22.83
C PRO A 44 -24.59 8.89 -22.47
N ASP A 45 -23.59 8.42 -23.21
CA ASP A 45 -22.84 7.21 -22.88
C ASP A 45 -22.35 7.31 -21.43
N PRO A 46 -22.49 6.22 -20.64
CA PRO A 46 -21.83 6.20 -19.35
C PRO A 46 -20.33 6.34 -19.61
N VAL A 47 -19.76 7.45 -19.13
CA VAL A 47 -18.33 7.63 -19.08
C VAL A 47 -17.80 6.43 -18.28
N ALA A 48 -17.20 5.48 -18.97
CA ALA A 48 -16.51 4.38 -18.35
C ALA A 48 -15.44 5.01 -17.47
N ALA A 49 -15.57 4.91 -16.16
CA ALA A 49 -14.52 5.23 -15.24
C ALA A 49 -13.33 4.34 -15.63
N THR A 50 -12.37 4.95 -16.31
CA THR A 50 -11.11 4.30 -16.61
C THR A 50 -10.42 4.09 -15.28
N THR A 51 -10.61 2.92 -14.70
CA THR A 51 -9.80 2.47 -13.57
C THR A 51 -8.37 2.41 -14.10
N ALA A 52 -7.57 3.42 -13.74
CA ALA A 52 -6.15 3.43 -14.08
C ALA A 52 -5.55 2.13 -13.54
N ALA A 53 -4.85 1.41 -14.40
CA ALA A 53 -4.12 0.22 -13.98
C ALA A 53 -3.10 0.63 -12.89
N PRO A 54 -2.90 -0.21 -11.86
CA PRO A 54 -1.92 0.09 -10.82
C PRO A 54 -0.54 0.29 -11.45
N PRO A 55 0.27 1.22 -10.90
CA PRO A 55 1.60 1.50 -11.42
C PRO A 55 2.54 0.31 -11.21
N SER A 56 3.38 0.05 -12.18
CA SER A 56 4.46 -0.92 -12.06
C SER A 56 5.64 -0.30 -11.31
N ALA A 57 6.21 -1.02 -10.34
CA ALA A 57 7.47 -0.62 -9.71
C ALA A 57 8.63 -1.00 -10.64
N GLU A 58 9.24 0.00 -11.24
CA GLU A 58 10.31 -0.19 -12.22
C GLU A 58 11.70 -0.24 -11.62
N GLU A 59 12.54 -0.94 -12.29
CA GLU A 59 13.80 -1.57 -11.96
C GLU A 59 15.06 -0.76 -12.32
N ALA A 60 15.05 0.55 -12.21
CA ALA A 60 16.29 1.30 -12.22
C ALA A 60 16.90 1.20 -10.81
N GLN A 61 17.82 0.25 -10.62
CA GLN A 61 18.59 0.17 -9.37
C GLN A 61 19.34 1.49 -9.20
N PRO A 62 19.14 2.21 -8.08
CA PRO A 62 19.92 3.41 -7.84
C PRO A 62 21.39 3.02 -7.71
N THR A 63 22.27 3.78 -8.37
CA THR A 63 23.70 3.63 -8.18
C THR A 63 24.03 4.06 -6.77
N VAL A 64 24.42 3.10 -5.92
CA VAL A 64 24.89 3.40 -4.57
C VAL A 64 26.18 4.20 -4.68
N PRO A 65 26.28 5.39 -4.04
CA PRO A 65 27.50 6.16 -4.06
C PRO A 65 28.66 5.42 -3.41
N PRO A 66 29.91 5.77 -3.72
CA PRO A 66 31.05 5.28 -2.97
C PRO A 66 30.91 5.63 -1.48
N GLU A 67 31.37 4.74 -0.63
CA GLU A 67 31.34 4.91 0.83
C GLU A 67 31.94 6.26 1.25
N GLY A 68 31.23 7.00 2.13
CA GLY A 68 31.65 8.32 2.62
C GLY A 68 31.19 9.53 1.78
N VAL A 69 30.43 9.34 0.71
CA VAL A 69 29.82 10.45 -0.04
C VAL A 69 28.41 10.72 0.52
N ALA A 70 28.27 11.85 1.22
CA ALA A 70 26.95 12.31 1.66
C ALA A 70 26.10 12.70 0.44
N LEU A 71 24.94 12.08 0.30
CA LEU A 71 23.96 12.48 -0.71
C LEU A 71 23.13 13.67 -0.23
N PRO A 72 22.74 14.58 -1.14
CA PRO A 72 21.81 15.64 -0.79
C PRO A 72 20.45 15.04 -0.41
N THR A 73 19.93 15.47 0.72
CA THR A 73 18.56 15.15 1.16
C THR A 73 17.65 16.32 0.73
N PRO A 74 16.59 16.06 -0.03
CA PRO A 74 15.64 17.11 -0.40
C PRO A 74 14.92 17.62 0.85
N SER A 75 14.52 18.89 0.84
CA SER A 75 13.72 19.48 1.92
C SER A 75 12.23 19.22 1.70
N SER A 76 11.53 18.85 2.75
CA SER A 76 10.07 18.75 2.81
C SER A 76 9.57 19.11 4.21
N ASP A 77 8.34 19.63 4.29
CA ASP A 77 7.64 19.82 5.56
C ASP A 77 6.78 18.59 5.93
N VAL A 78 6.83 17.54 5.10
CA VAL A 78 6.17 16.26 5.34
C VAL A 78 7.24 15.21 5.58
N HIS A 79 7.11 14.43 6.65
CA HIS A 79 8.06 13.40 7.03
C HIS A 79 7.36 12.07 7.31
N VAL A 80 8.08 10.97 7.07
CA VAL A 80 7.73 9.64 7.57
C VAL A 80 8.81 9.19 8.54
N THR A 81 8.39 8.83 9.75
CA THR A 81 9.27 8.47 10.86
C THR A 81 8.93 7.09 11.42
N VAL A 82 9.94 6.32 11.75
CA VAL A 82 9.84 5.09 12.53
C VAL A 82 10.88 5.18 13.65
N ASP A 83 10.48 5.64 14.81
CA ASP A 83 11.37 5.91 15.94
C ASP A 83 12.16 4.67 16.38
N ALA A 84 11.51 3.50 16.38
CA ALA A 84 12.15 2.23 16.75
C ALA A 84 13.35 1.87 15.85
N LEU A 85 13.38 2.38 14.63
CA LEU A 85 14.44 2.15 13.65
C LEU A 85 15.37 3.37 13.46
N GLY A 86 15.08 4.49 14.14
CA GLY A 86 15.78 5.76 13.91
C GLY A 86 15.62 6.28 12.48
N MET A 87 14.54 5.90 11.80
CA MET A 87 14.24 6.34 10.44
C MET A 87 13.43 7.64 10.48
N ASP A 88 13.92 8.65 9.78
CA ASP A 88 13.21 9.91 9.52
C ASP A 88 13.55 10.36 8.10
N LEU A 89 12.55 10.37 7.23
CA LEU A 89 12.70 10.70 5.82
C LEU A 89 11.75 11.82 5.41
N PRO A 90 12.22 12.85 4.69
CA PRO A 90 11.35 13.81 4.04
C PRO A 90 10.50 13.10 2.97
N VAL A 91 9.23 13.50 2.85
CA VAL A 91 8.28 12.90 1.92
C VAL A 91 7.87 13.94 0.87
N LEU A 92 8.01 13.58 -0.41
CA LEU A 92 7.70 14.46 -1.54
C LEU A 92 6.68 13.81 -2.48
N PRO A 93 5.99 14.57 -3.33
CA PRO A 93 5.06 14.02 -4.31
C PRO A 93 5.79 13.28 -5.44
N LEU A 94 5.23 12.16 -5.88
CA LEU A 94 5.69 11.42 -7.04
C LEU A 94 4.51 11.08 -7.95
N THR A 95 4.55 11.58 -9.19
CA THR A 95 3.64 11.13 -10.24
C THR A 95 4.31 10.03 -11.04
N PRO A 96 3.77 8.79 -11.04
CA PRO A 96 4.32 7.69 -11.84
C PRO A 96 4.37 8.06 -13.32
N ARG A 97 5.46 7.67 -13.99
CA ARG A 97 5.62 7.87 -15.44
C ARG A 97 5.46 6.52 -16.16
N ASN A 98 4.58 6.49 -17.14
CA ASN A 98 4.28 5.24 -17.89
C ASN A 98 3.92 4.05 -16.97
N GLY A 99 3.21 4.33 -15.87
CA GLY A 99 2.87 3.32 -14.87
C GLY A 99 4.01 2.85 -13.98
N THR A 100 5.14 3.57 -13.97
CA THR A 100 6.34 3.22 -13.20
C THR A 100 6.50 4.11 -11.98
N ILE A 101 6.71 3.50 -10.80
CA ILE A 101 7.09 4.18 -9.56
C ILE A 101 8.61 4.12 -9.46
N ASN A 102 9.26 5.27 -9.65
CA ASN A 102 10.73 5.38 -9.55
C ASN A 102 11.10 6.63 -8.73
N PRO A 103 11.38 6.48 -7.42
CA PRO A 103 11.80 7.56 -6.55
C PRO A 103 13.05 8.28 -7.10
N PRO A 104 13.07 9.62 -7.19
CA PRO A 104 14.20 10.35 -7.76
C PRO A 104 15.48 10.34 -6.93
N THR A 105 15.40 10.12 -5.61
CA THR A 105 16.56 10.17 -4.71
C THR A 105 16.60 8.97 -3.75
N LEU A 106 17.77 8.69 -3.20
CA LEU A 106 17.97 7.65 -2.18
C LEU A 106 17.62 8.12 -0.76
N THR A 107 17.49 9.42 -0.54
CA THR A 107 17.42 10.04 0.79
C THR A 107 16.05 10.60 1.15
N ALA A 108 15.01 10.19 0.42
CA ALA A 108 13.64 10.62 0.65
C ALA A 108 12.65 9.49 0.33
N ALA A 109 11.46 9.58 0.91
CA ALA A 109 10.28 8.85 0.52
C ALA A 109 9.37 9.71 -0.36
N TYR A 110 8.45 9.07 -1.08
CA TYR A 110 7.60 9.73 -2.04
C TYR A 110 6.17 9.21 -1.95
N TRP A 111 5.18 10.12 -1.80
CA TRP A 111 3.77 9.70 -1.93
C TRP A 111 3.35 9.64 -3.39
N ILE A 112 2.61 8.59 -3.71
CA ILE A 112 2.28 8.24 -5.09
C ILE A 112 0.97 8.90 -5.49
N GLN A 113 1.05 9.90 -6.35
CA GLN A 113 -0.11 10.59 -6.90
C GLN A 113 -0.74 9.79 -8.05
N PRO A 114 -2.08 9.77 -8.19
CA PRO A 114 -3.09 10.53 -7.43
C PRO A 114 -3.79 9.71 -6.33
N TYR A 115 -3.16 8.70 -5.75
CA TYR A 115 -3.85 7.76 -4.85
C TYR A 115 -4.28 8.38 -3.52
N GLY A 116 -3.42 9.07 -2.82
CA GLY A 116 -3.76 9.75 -1.57
C GLY A 116 -2.67 10.73 -1.16
N ASP A 117 -3.06 11.80 -0.50
CA ASP A 117 -2.15 12.82 0.01
C ASP A 117 -1.92 12.63 1.51
N PRO A 118 -0.73 12.98 2.04
CA PRO A 118 -0.50 13.03 3.48
C PRO A 118 -1.45 14.02 4.17
N VAL A 119 -2.01 13.63 5.30
CA VAL A 119 -2.95 14.44 6.08
C VAL A 119 -2.43 14.67 7.50
N GLY A 120 -2.95 15.70 8.18
CA GLY A 120 -2.50 16.06 9.51
C GLY A 120 -3.32 15.45 10.66
N ALA A 121 -4.37 14.70 10.36
CA ALA A 121 -5.21 14.04 11.35
C ALA A 121 -5.82 12.76 10.77
N ALA A 122 -5.99 11.73 11.58
CA ALA A 122 -6.53 10.44 11.16
C ALA A 122 -7.94 10.54 10.56
N GLU A 123 -8.78 11.45 11.09
CA GLU A 123 -10.13 11.68 10.58
C GLU A 123 -10.18 12.28 9.18
N GLN A 124 -9.05 12.80 8.67
CA GLN A 124 -8.90 13.32 7.31
C GLN A 124 -8.37 12.26 6.34
N ALA A 125 -7.94 11.12 6.85
CA ALA A 125 -7.40 10.01 6.03
C ALA A 125 -8.56 9.25 5.35
N ASP A 126 -9.15 9.84 4.34
CA ASP A 126 -10.29 9.28 3.58
C ASP A 126 -9.88 8.33 2.47
N ASN A 127 -8.57 8.11 2.29
CA ASN A 127 -8.00 7.30 1.22
C ASN A 127 -6.74 6.56 1.72
N THR A 128 -6.17 5.69 0.88
CA THR A 128 -4.90 5.04 1.16
C THR A 128 -3.74 5.95 0.78
N LEU A 129 -2.82 6.18 1.73
CA LEU A 129 -1.54 6.83 1.47
C LEU A 129 -0.52 5.78 1.04
N TYR A 130 0.04 5.93 -0.16
CA TYR A 130 1.11 5.07 -0.65
C TYR A 130 2.43 5.84 -0.62
N LEU A 131 3.42 5.31 0.10
CA LEU A 131 4.77 5.85 0.13
C LEU A 131 5.75 4.86 -0.51
N ALA A 132 6.58 5.35 -1.42
CA ALA A 132 7.65 4.57 -2.02
C ALA A 132 9.01 5.21 -1.72
N ALA A 133 10.01 4.40 -1.42
CA ALA A 133 11.40 4.82 -1.33
C ALA A 133 12.32 3.72 -1.87
N HIS A 134 13.52 4.10 -2.23
CA HIS A 134 14.55 3.12 -2.58
C HIS A 134 15.01 2.32 -1.36
N SER A 135 15.56 1.16 -1.65
CA SER A 135 16.44 0.43 -0.76
C SER A 135 17.69 -0.01 -1.51
N THR A 136 18.82 -0.03 -0.83
CA THR A 136 20.13 -0.35 -1.40
C THR A 136 20.74 -1.63 -0.81
N GLY A 137 20.20 -2.08 0.33
CA GLY A 137 20.74 -3.18 1.11
C GLY A 137 22.01 -2.83 1.88
N THR A 138 22.34 -1.53 2.01
CA THR A 138 23.48 -1.05 2.82
C THR A 138 23.07 -0.68 4.24
N GLY A 139 21.77 -0.52 4.50
CA GLY A 139 21.22 -0.07 5.79
C GLY A 139 21.13 1.45 5.94
N GLU A 140 21.55 2.23 4.93
CA GLU A 140 21.73 3.68 5.07
C GLU A 140 20.73 4.54 4.32
N TYR A 141 20.03 4.00 3.31
CA TYR A 141 19.26 4.81 2.38
C TYR A 141 17.79 4.44 2.31
N GLY A 142 16.94 5.46 2.20
CA GLY A 142 15.52 5.31 1.99
C GLY A 142 14.87 4.37 2.99
N PHE A 143 14.26 3.30 2.50
CA PHE A 143 13.62 2.28 3.32
C PHE A 143 14.53 1.08 3.66
N ASP A 144 15.87 1.22 3.58
CA ASP A 144 16.79 0.19 4.06
C ASP A 144 16.54 -0.22 5.52
N PRO A 145 16.24 0.70 6.48
CA PRO A 145 15.97 0.32 7.86
C PRO A 145 14.75 -0.61 8.04
N LEU A 146 13.85 -0.68 7.06
CA LEU A 146 12.69 -1.58 7.10
C LEU A 146 13.03 -3.04 6.82
N MET A 147 14.29 -3.36 6.48
CA MET A 147 14.72 -4.71 6.15
C MET A 147 15.74 -5.23 7.16
N GLU A 148 15.58 -6.50 7.54
CA GLU A 148 16.59 -7.18 8.35
C GLU A 148 17.92 -7.28 7.61
N SER A 149 19.01 -7.01 8.33
CA SER A 149 20.37 -6.98 7.78
C SER A 149 20.83 -8.31 7.19
N ASP A 150 20.26 -9.43 7.63
CA ASP A 150 20.52 -10.77 7.12
C ASP A 150 19.67 -11.13 5.88
N GLY A 151 18.76 -10.22 5.47
CA GLY A 151 17.84 -10.43 4.35
C GLY A 151 16.72 -11.41 4.68
N GLY A 152 16.43 -11.64 5.96
CA GLY A 152 15.39 -12.56 6.43
C GLY A 152 13.98 -12.06 6.16
N GLY A 153 13.73 -10.77 6.39
CA GLY A 153 12.40 -10.18 6.30
C GLY A 153 12.36 -8.68 6.50
N SER A 154 11.27 -8.23 7.07
CA SER A 154 11.07 -6.87 7.55
C SER A 154 11.48 -6.74 9.00
N THR A 155 12.09 -5.61 9.37
CA THR A 155 12.35 -5.24 10.77
C THR A 155 11.07 -4.82 11.49
N LEU A 156 10.01 -4.46 10.73
CA LEU A 156 8.72 -4.08 11.32
C LEU A 156 7.85 -5.31 11.56
N GLU A 157 7.21 -5.32 12.73
CA GLU A 157 6.23 -6.32 13.14
C GLU A 157 4.83 -5.67 13.32
N ALA A 158 3.80 -6.51 13.38
CA ALA A 158 2.44 -6.03 13.67
C ALA A 158 2.39 -5.35 15.05
N GLY A 159 1.86 -4.13 15.10
CA GLY A 159 1.80 -3.29 16.29
C GLY A 159 2.87 -2.20 16.36
N ASP A 160 3.89 -2.23 15.50
CA ASP A 160 4.84 -1.11 15.38
C ASP A 160 4.15 0.13 14.83
N VAL A 161 4.69 1.30 15.14
CA VAL A 161 4.12 2.59 14.74
C VAL A 161 4.98 3.27 13.69
N ILE A 162 4.31 3.75 12.64
CA ILE A 162 4.85 4.62 11.60
C ILE A 162 4.14 5.96 11.73
N GLU A 163 4.91 7.01 11.94
CA GLU A 163 4.39 8.37 12.02
C GLU A 163 4.50 9.06 10.65
N VAL A 164 3.45 9.74 10.21
CA VAL A 164 3.49 10.66 9.08
C VAL A 164 3.11 12.05 9.57
N SER A 165 4.09 12.96 9.55
CA SER A 165 3.91 14.35 9.99
C SER A 165 3.78 15.28 8.80
N THR A 166 2.92 16.31 8.95
CA THR A 166 2.66 17.38 7.99
C THR A 166 2.62 18.73 8.73
N PRO A 167 2.64 19.87 8.04
CA PRO A 167 2.43 21.18 8.69
C PRO A 167 1.10 21.32 9.43
N GLN A 168 0.11 20.45 9.14
CA GLN A 168 -1.21 20.46 9.75
C GLN A 168 -1.32 19.55 10.97
N GLY A 169 -0.37 18.64 11.18
CA GLY A 169 -0.35 17.70 12.28
C GLY A 169 0.28 16.36 11.90
N THR A 170 0.07 15.37 12.75
CA THR A 170 0.71 14.05 12.66
C THR A 170 -0.34 12.95 12.73
N VAL A 171 -0.13 11.90 11.94
CA VAL A 171 -0.93 10.67 11.98
C VAL A 171 -0.03 9.49 12.31
N ASP A 172 -0.41 8.73 13.33
CA ASP A 172 0.20 7.47 13.69
C ASP A 172 -0.51 6.33 12.96
N TYR A 173 0.25 5.52 12.24
CA TYR A 173 -0.22 4.32 11.58
C TYR A 173 0.35 3.09 12.27
N THR A 174 -0.51 2.21 12.72
CA THR A 174 -0.11 0.93 13.33
C THR A 174 0.10 -0.12 12.26
N VAL A 175 1.28 -0.74 12.23
CA VAL A 175 1.60 -1.82 11.29
C VAL A 175 0.69 -3.01 11.55
N GLU A 176 0.00 -3.47 10.51
CA GLU A 176 -0.81 -4.69 10.55
C GLU A 176 -0.01 -5.92 10.13
N ARG A 177 0.74 -5.78 9.04
CA ARG A 177 1.54 -6.86 8.46
C ARG A 177 2.57 -6.34 7.49
N THR A 178 3.56 -7.17 7.22
CA THR A 178 4.52 -6.98 6.14
C THR A 178 4.46 -8.17 5.18
N GLN A 179 4.68 -7.92 3.89
CA GLN A 179 4.62 -8.97 2.88
C GLN A 179 5.59 -8.70 1.74
N ARG A 180 6.18 -9.76 1.19
CA ARG A 180 7.00 -9.67 -0.01
C ARG A 180 6.20 -10.09 -1.23
N TYR A 181 6.42 -9.39 -2.33
CA TYR A 181 5.82 -9.66 -3.64
C TYR A 181 6.92 -9.77 -4.69
N ALA A 182 6.85 -10.74 -5.57
CA ALA A 182 7.67 -10.70 -6.77
C ALA A 182 7.34 -9.42 -7.57
N LYS A 183 8.35 -8.78 -8.17
CA LYS A 183 8.15 -7.50 -8.87
C LYS A 183 7.08 -7.60 -9.96
N GLY A 184 7.02 -8.72 -10.67
CA GLY A 184 6.00 -8.96 -11.69
C GLY A 184 4.59 -9.19 -11.14
N GLU A 185 4.44 -9.53 -9.86
CA GLU A 185 3.14 -9.80 -9.22
C GLU A 185 2.56 -8.55 -8.56
N LEU A 186 3.41 -7.65 -8.04
CA LEU A 186 2.98 -6.47 -7.30
C LEU A 186 1.94 -5.61 -8.06
N PRO A 187 2.06 -5.35 -9.37
CA PRO A 187 1.07 -4.53 -10.09
C PRO A 187 -0.33 -5.16 -10.11
N GLY A 188 -0.43 -6.48 -10.01
CA GLY A 188 -1.69 -7.23 -9.98
C GLY A 188 -2.20 -7.58 -8.58
N ALA A 189 -1.48 -7.22 -7.53
CA ALA A 189 -1.82 -7.52 -6.14
C ALA A 189 -2.95 -6.60 -5.66
N THR A 190 -4.20 -7.04 -5.79
CA THR A 190 -5.40 -6.25 -5.45
C THR A 190 -5.35 -5.73 -4.03
N GLU A 191 -4.90 -6.54 -3.07
CA GLU A 191 -4.79 -6.19 -1.66
C GLU A 191 -3.79 -5.05 -1.39
N VAL A 192 -2.83 -4.81 -2.29
CA VAL A 192 -1.91 -3.67 -2.21
C VAL A 192 -2.60 -2.40 -2.70
N TRP A 193 -3.31 -2.47 -3.82
CA TRP A 193 -3.83 -1.31 -4.55
C TRP A 193 -5.29 -0.98 -4.24
N GLU A 194 -5.95 -1.81 -3.44
CA GLU A 194 -7.31 -1.53 -2.97
C GLU A 194 -7.29 -0.31 -2.02
N SER A 195 -8.08 0.71 -2.36
CA SER A 195 -8.19 1.93 -1.56
C SER A 195 -9.02 1.68 -0.31
N SER A 196 -8.49 2.08 0.85
CA SER A 196 -9.17 2.03 2.13
C SER A 196 -8.88 3.30 2.93
N PRO A 197 -9.89 3.95 3.53
CA PRO A 197 -9.68 5.09 4.41
C PRO A 197 -8.76 4.75 5.58
N GLY A 198 -7.87 5.67 5.94
CA GLY A 198 -6.97 5.51 7.08
C GLY A 198 -5.82 4.54 6.86
N ARG A 199 -5.62 4.05 5.63
CA ARG A 199 -4.58 3.07 5.33
C ARG A 199 -3.29 3.73 4.85
N LEU A 200 -2.15 3.20 5.33
CA LEU A 200 -0.81 3.50 4.83
C LEU A 200 -0.19 2.25 4.21
N VAL A 201 0.42 2.39 3.04
CA VAL A 201 1.18 1.34 2.38
C VAL A 201 2.59 1.85 2.06
N LEU A 202 3.62 1.23 2.64
CA LEU A 202 5.02 1.50 2.27
C LEU A 202 5.47 0.46 1.24
N ILE A 203 6.16 0.90 0.19
CA ILE A 203 6.65 0.04 -0.89
C ILE A 203 8.13 0.32 -1.13
N THR A 204 8.95 -0.73 -1.11
CA THR A 204 10.37 -0.65 -1.45
C THR A 204 10.86 -1.91 -2.15
N CYS A 205 12.04 -1.85 -2.75
CA CYS A 205 12.71 -3.05 -3.26
C CYS A 205 13.19 -3.92 -2.10
N PHE A 206 12.94 -5.22 -2.13
CA PHE A 206 13.50 -6.13 -1.14
C PHE A 206 14.92 -6.52 -1.54
N GLN A 207 15.92 -5.87 -0.95
CA GLN A 207 17.34 -6.09 -1.23
C GLN A 207 17.93 -7.12 -0.27
N ARG A 208 18.71 -8.04 -0.83
CA ARG A 208 19.45 -9.07 -0.08
C ARG A 208 20.95 -8.84 -0.20
N GLY A 209 21.42 -7.70 0.27
CA GLY A 209 22.82 -7.29 0.17
C GLY A 209 23.11 -6.43 -1.07
N SER A 210 24.24 -5.74 -1.04
CA SER A 210 24.65 -4.80 -2.08
C SER A 210 24.99 -5.48 -3.42
N GLY A 211 24.65 -4.81 -4.52
CA GLY A 211 25.13 -5.15 -5.86
C GLY A 211 24.34 -6.21 -6.64
N ARG A 212 23.20 -6.69 -6.14
CA ARG A 212 22.29 -7.55 -6.88
C ARG A 212 20.98 -6.82 -7.15
N ALA A 213 20.43 -6.95 -8.36
CA ALA A 213 19.09 -6.47 -8.65
C ALA A 213 18.06 -7.19 -7.77
N SER A 214 17.19 -6.44 -7.12
CA SER A 214 16.08 -7.00 -6.37
C SER A 214 15.06 -7.64 -7.33
N THR A 215 14.57 -8.80 -7.00
CA THR A 215 13.48 -9.49 -7.72
C THR A 215 12.14 -9.39 -7.00
N GLU A 216 12.14 -8.85 -5.78
CA GLU A 216 10.98 -8.73 -4.91
C GLU A 216 10.83 -7.29 -4.39
N ASN A 217 9.63 -6.94 -3.99
CA ASN A 217 9.34 -5.75 -3.22
C ASN A 217 8.92 -6.17 -1.80
N LEU A 218 9.31 -5.35 -0.81
CA LEU A 218 8.72 -5.37 0.51
C LEU A 218 7.57 -4.37 0.53
N VAL A 219 6.43 -4.81 1.06
CA VAL A 219 5.25 -3.98 1.29
C VAL A 219 4.89 -4.04 2.77
N VAL A 220 4.73 -2.88 3.40
CA VAL A 220 4.25 -2.73 4.77
C VAL A 220 2.83 -2.17 4.69
N PHE A 221 1.90 -2.77 5.43
CA PHE A 221 0.52 -2.33 5.56
C PHE A 221 0.29 -1.84 6.98
N ALA A 222 -0.27 -0.64 7.11
CA ALA A 222 -0.58 -0.04 8.40
C ALA A 222 -1.91 0.74 8.33
N GLU A 223 -2.56 0.94 9.48
CA GLU A 223 -3.80 1.68 9.63
C GLU A 223 -3.71 2.72 10.76
N SER A 224 -4.41 3.88 10.61
CA SER A 224 -4.48 4.97 11.57
C SER A 224 -5.59 4.83 12.59
#